data_3bb1964abb1bc1fa38a85b79f866e96a
#
_entry.id   3bb1964abb1bc1fa38a85b79f866e96a
#
_cell.length_a   1.000
_cell.length_b   1.000
_cell.length_c   1.000
_cell.angle_alpha   90.00
_cell.angle_beta   90.00
_cell.angle_gamma   90.00
#
_symmetry.space_group_name_H-M   'P 1'
#
loop_
_entity.id
_entity.type
_entity.pdbx_description
1 polymer ?
#
loop_
_entity_poly.entity_id
_entity_poly.type
_entity_poly.pdbx_seq_one_letter_code
_entity_poly.pdbx_strand_id
1 'polypeptide(L)'
;MFKIALVDDSVILRSAIRNVLESSGFEVVFEAGGSAELFSKINGSGVGLVLLDIFFPTENGLDILAKLKKHLPAVKVLMVTGLRQDTIVAEAQRLGADGILFKPFDTDELLSSIHRLLPKQGK
;
A
#
# COMPACT_ATOMS: atom_id res chain seq x y z
N MET A 1 -1.53 13.57 11.52
CA MET A 1 -0.65 12.55 10.91
C MET A 1 -1.35 11.85 9.78
N PHE A 2 -0.61 11.59 8.72
CA PHE A 2 -1.17 10.83 7.61
C PHE A 2 -1.24 9.35 7.98
N LYS A 3 -2.36 8.72 7.67
CA LYS A 3 -2.64 7.35 8.13
C LYS A 3 -2.43 6.34 7.01
N ILE A 4 -1.62 5.33 7.30
CA ILE A 4 -1.20 4.33 6.33
C ILE A 4 -1.54 2.94 6.85
N ALA A 5 -1.95 2.05 5.96
CA ALA A 5 -2.12 0.64 6.27
C ALA A 5 -1.15 -0.20 5.45
N LEU A 6 -0.70 -1.31 6.02
CA LEU A 6 0.25 -2.22 5.37
C LEU A 6 -0.43 -3.55 5.12
N VAL A 7 -0.44 -4.00 3.87
CA VAL A 7 -1.06 -5.26 3.47
C VAL A 7 -0.03 -6.12 2.75
N ASP A 8 0.51 -7.11 3.47
CA ASP A 8 1.59 -7.97 2.98
C ASP A 8 1.59 -9.21 3.87
N ASP A 9 1.81 -10.39 3.32
CA ASP A 9 1.81 -11.60 4.12
C ASP A 9 3.08 -11.78 4.97
N SER A 10 4.12 -10.99 4.71
CA SER A 10 5.36 -11.05 5.48
C SER A 10 5.28 -10.16 6.73
N VAL A 11 5.20 -10.80 7.89
CA VAL A 11 5.21 -10.07 9.17
C VAL A 11 6.51 -9.30 9.35
N ILE A 12 7.62 -9.89 8.92
CA ILE A 12 8.95 -9.26 9.06
C ILE A 12 9.01 -7.98 8.22
N LEU A 13 8.57 -8.05 6.98
CA LEU A 13 8.59 -6.88 6.11
C LEU A 13 7.64 -5.79 6.63
N ARG A 14 6.44 -6.17 7.05
CA ARG A 14 5.50 -5.18 7.62
C ARG A 14 6.12 -4.47 8.83
N SER A 15 6.78 -5.22 9.71
CA SER A 15 7.42 -4.65 10.89
C SER A 15 8.51 -3.65 10.52
N ALA A 16 9.33 -4.01 9.54
CA ALA A 16 10.41 -3.12 9.08
C ALA A 16 9.84 -1.83 8.47
N ILE A 17 8.83 -1.96 7.63
CA ILE A 17 8.20 -0.79 7.00
C ILE A 17 7.53 0.08 8.06
N ARG A 18 6.82 -0.54 9.00
CA ARG A 18 6.16 0.19 10.08
C ARG A 18 7.15 1.04 10.86
N ASN A 19 8.32 0.46 11.21
CA ASN A 19 9.33 1.20 11.97
C ASN A 19 9.80 2.44 11.21
N VAL A 20 10.05 2.30 9.91
CA VAL A 20 10.48 3.44 9.08
C VAL A 20 9.39 4.50 9.03
N LEU A 21 8.14 4.09 8.80
CA LEU A 21 7.04 5.05 8.66
C LEU A 21 6.77 5.80 9.96
N GLU A 22 6.74 5.09 11.08
CA GLU A 22 6.48 5.73 12.37
C GLU A 22 7.61 6.65 12.76
N SER A 23 8.85 6.29 12.45
CA SER A 23 10.00 7.17 12.67
C SER A 23 9.96 8.42 11.79
N SER A 24 9.22 8.37 10.71
CA SER A 24 9.11 9.48 9.76
C SER A 24 7.85 10.32 9.95
N GLY A 25 7.10 10.09 11.02
CA GLY A 25 5.94 10.90 11.35
C GLY A 25 4.62 10.42 10.78
N PHE A 26 4.59 9.23 10.20
CA PHE A 26 3.33 8.65 9.72
C PHE A 26 2.73 7.75 10.80
N GLU A 27 1.42 7.54 10.71
CA GLU A 27 0.72 6.63 11.60
C GLU A 27 0.33 5.37 10.83
N VAL A 28 0.77 4.19 11.28
CA VAL A 28 0.32 2.92 10.71
C VAL A 28 -0.92 2.49 11.49
N VAL A 29 -2.09 2.65 10.87
CA VAL A 29 -3.35 2.45 11.59
C VAL A 29 -3.72 0.98 11.71
N PHE A 30 -3.29 0.17 10.76
CA PHE A 30 -3.42 -1.29 10.89
C PHE A 30 -2.49 -2.00 9.90
N GLU A 31 -2.29 -3.30 10.15
CA GLU A 31 -1.60 -4.20 9.24
C GLU A 31 -2.53 -5.35 8.92
N ALA A 32 -2.37 -5.93 7.74
CA ALA A 32 -3.18 -7.07 7.31
C ALA A 32 -2.31 -8.03 6.51
N GLY A 33 -2.55 -9.32 6.69
CA GLY A 33 -1.83 -10.36 5.95
C GLY A 33 -2.51 -10.76 4.65
N GLY A 34 -3.68 -10.19 4.35
CA GLY A 34 -4.43 -10.51 3.14
C GLY A 34 -5.74 -9.74 3.10
N SER A 35 -6.58 -10.06 2.12
CA SER A 35 -7.80 -9.30 1.86
C SER A 35 -8.83 -9.39 2.99
N ALA A 36 -9.03 -10.56 3.58
CA ALA A 36 -10.02 -10.71 4.63
C ALA A 36 -9.73 -9.79 5.80
N GLU A 37 -8.48 -9.76 6.23
CA GLU A 37 -8.05 -8.89 7.32
C GLU A 37 -8.14 -7.43 6.94
N LEU A 38 -7.72 -7.09 5.71
CA LEU A 38 -7.80 -5.73 5.20
C LEU A 38 -9.23 -5.20 5.27
N PHE A 39 -10.17 -5.94 4.70
CA PHE A 39 -11.55 -5.45 4.61
C PHE A 39 -12.28 -5.49 5.95
N SER A 40 -11.80 -6.30 6.90
CA SER A 40 -12.36 -6.30 8.25
C SER A 40 -11.90 -5.09 9.06
N LYS A 41 -10.75 -4.51 8.73
CA LYS A 41 -10.14 -3.43 9.51
C LYS A 41 -10.29 -2.05 8.91
N ILE A 42 -10.57 -1.96 7.61
CA ILE A 42 -10.45 -0.68 6.91
C ILE A 42 -11.57 0.30 7.21
N ASN A 43 -12.78 -0.19 7.46
CA ASN A 43 -13.92 0.71 7.73
C ASN A 43 -13.70 1.45 9.03
N GLY A 44 -13.82 2.77 8.98
CA GLY A 44 -13.65 3.60 10.16
C GLY A 44 -12.21 3.83 10.57
N SER A 45 -11.23 3.27 9.82
CA SER A 45 -9.83 3.40 10.18
C SER A 45 -9.25 4.78 9.88
N GLY A 46 -9.86 5.51 8.96
CA GLY A 46 -9.33 6.79 8.52
C GLY A 46 -8.12 6.69 7.62
N VAL A 47 -7.82 5.48 7.11
CA VAL A 47 -6.63 5.28 6.28
C VAL A 47 -6.71 6.12 5.01
N GLY A 48 -5.58 6.73 4.64
CA GLY A 48 -5.47 7.50 3.41
C GLY A 48 -4.63 6.83 2.34
N LEU A 49 -3.76 5.91 2.76
CA LEU A 49 -2.87 5.20 1.83
C LEU A 49 -2.70 3.76 2.28
N VAL A 50 -2.86 2.84 1.34
CA VAL A 50 -2.60 1.42 1.57
C VAL A 50 -1.35 1.03 0.78
N LEU A 51 -0.36 0.45 1.46
CA LEU A 51 0.76 -0.23 0.80
C LEU A 51 0.34 -1.68 0.62
N LEU A 52 0.28 -2.14 -0.62
CA LEU A 52 -0.31 -3.43 -0.96
C LEU A 52 0.63 -4.25 -1.81
N ASP A 53 1.01 -5.43 -1.32
CA ASP A 53 1.78 -6.40 -2.10
C ASP A 53 0.91 -6.99 -3.21
N ILE A 54 1.56 -7.46 -4.27
CA ILE A 54 0.84 -8.13 -5.36
C ILE A 54 0.70 -9.62 -5.10
N PHE A 55 1.72 -10.26 -4.53
CA PHE A 55 1.73 -11.72 -4.40
C PHE A 55 1.44 -12.18 -2.98
N PHE A 56 0.37 -12.95 -2.85
CA PHE A 56 -0.03 -13.60 -1.60
C PHE A 56 -0.13 -15.10 -1.88
N PRO A 57 0.03 -15.96 -0.87
CA PRO A 57 -0.03 -17.41 -1.11
C PRO A 57 -1.34 -17.91 -1.70
N THR A 58 -2.46 -17.27 -1.35
CA THR A 58 -3.78 -17.75 -1.76
C THR A 58 -4.60 -16.73 -2.53
N GLU A 59 -4.03 -15.59 -2.86
CA GLU A 59 -4.77 -14.56 -3.58
C GLU A 59 -3.80 -13.61 -4.30
N ASN A 60 -4.36 -12.76 -5.15
CA ASN A 60 -3.58 -11.84 -5.98
C ASN A 60 -3.87 -10.41 -5.55
N GLY A 61 -2.82 -9.65 -5.30
CA GLY A 61 -2.97 -8.25 -4.88
C GLY A 61 -3.66 -7.36 -5.90
N LEU A 62 -3.60 -7.71 -7.18
CA LEU A 62 -4.33 -6.94 -8.21
C LEU A 62 -5.84 -7.07 -8.02
N ASP A 63 -6.31 -8.24 -7.59
CA ASP A 63 -7.73 -8.42 -7.29
C ASP A 63 -8.13 -7.62 -6.05
N ILE A 64 -7.24 -7.58 -5.05
CA ILE A 64 -7.46 -6.76 -3.85
C ILE A 64 -7.54 -5.29 -4.22
N LEU A 65 -6.62 -4.84 -5.09
CA LEU A 65 -6.60 -3.45 -5.57
C LEU A 65 -7.91 -3.09 -6.26
N ALA A 66 -8.39 -3.95 -7.15
CA ALA A 66 -9.63 -3.70 -7.89
C ALA A 66 -10.81 -3.53 -6.92
N LYS A 67 -10.90 -4.43 -5.93
CA LYS A 67 -11.98 -4.37 -4.95
C LYS A 67 -11.87 -3.12 -4.08
N LEU A 68 -10.65 -2.80 -3.66
CA LEU A 68 -10.43 -1.63 -2.81
C LEU A 68 -10.83 -0.35 -3.53
N LYS A 69 -10.43 -0.20 -4.80
CA LYS A 69 -10.77 0.99 -5.58
C LYS A 69 -12.26 1.08 -5.89
N LYS A 70 -12.91 -0.07 -6.04
CA LYS A 70 -14.35 -0.09 -6.28
C LYS A 70 -15.12 0.41 -5.05
N HIS A 71 -14.72 0.00 -3.87
CA HIS A 71 -15.46 0.31 -2.65
C HIS A 71 -14.99 1.59 -1.96
N LEU A 72 -13.70 1.93 -2.09
CA LEU A 72 -13.11 3.09 -1.42
C LEU A 72 -12.21 3.85 -2.39
N PRO A 73 -12.79 4.45 -3.44
CA PRO A 73 -11.97 5.06 -4.51
C PRO A 73 -11.09 6.22 -4.06
N ALA A 74 -11.40 6.84 -2.92
CA ALA A 74 -10.60 7.94 -2.42
C ALA A 74 -9.33 7.50 -1.70
N VAL A 75 -9.25 6.22 -1.30
CA VAL A 75 -8.06 5.69 -0.65
C VAL A 75 -6.98 5.48 -1.70
N LYS A 76 -5.79 6.04 -1.47
CA LYS A 76 -4.66 5.85 -2.36
C LYS A 76 -4.04 4.49 -2.14
N VAL A 77 -3.52 3.88 -3.20
CA VAL A 77 -2.88 2.56 -3.12
C VAL A 77 -1.51 2.62 -3.77
N LEU A 78 -0.49 2.28 -3.00
CA LEU A 78 0.87 2.09 -3.49
C LEU A 78 1.13 0.59 -3.56
N MET A 79 1.26 0.08 -4.80
CA MET A 79 1.58 -1.34 -4.98
C MET A 79 3.06 -1.57 -4.69
N VAL A 80 3.37 -2.67 -4.03
CA VAL A 80 4.74 -3.04 -3.69
C VAL A 80 5.00 -4.43 -4.24
N THR A 81 5.97 -4.57 -5.15
CA THR A 81 6.17 -5.85 -5.84
C THR A 81 7.64 -6.08 -6.20
N GLY A 82 8.03 -7.36 -6.23
CA GLY A 82 9.34 -7.75 -6.73
C GLY A 82 9.39 -7.95 -8.25
N LEU A 83 8.25 -7.89 -8.94
CA LEU A 83 8.23 -8.11 -10.38
C LEU A 83 8.20 -6.79 -11.15
N ARG A 84 9.13 -6.65 -12.07
CA ARG A 84 9.25 -5.47 -12.94
C ARG A 84 8.73 -5.79 -14.35
N GLN A 85 7.66 -6.53 -14.45
CA GLN A 85 7.07 -6.88 -15.73
C GLN A 85 6.11 -5.79 -16.18
N ASP A 86 6.25 -5.36 -17.43
CA ASP A 86 5.43 -4.28 -17.99
C ASP A 86 3.95 -4.60 -17.94
N THR A 87 3.59 -5.88 -18.16
CA THR A 87 2.19 -6.30 -18.11
C THR A 87 1.58 -6.15 -16.72
N ILE A 88 2.36 -6.44 -15.69
CA ILE A 88 1.90 -6.28 -14.29
C ILE A 88 1.74 -4.81 -13.95
N VAL A 89 2.71 -3.99 -14.36
CA VAL A 89 2.67 -2.54 -14.11
C VAL A 89 1.45 -1.93 -14.82
N ALA A 90 1.24 -2.29 -16.09
CA ALA A 90 0.11 -1.78 -16.86
C ALA A 90 -1.23 -2.17 -16.23
N GLU A 91 -1.34 -3.41 -15.78
CA GLU A 91 -2.57 -3.88 -15.16
C GLU A 91 -2.85 -3.17 -13.84
N ALA A 92 -1.81 -2.97 -13.01
CA ALA A 92 -1.96 -2.23 -11.76
C ALA A 92 -2.44 -0.80 -12.03
N GLN A 93 -1.86 -0.15 -13.05
CA GLN A 93 -2.28 1.20 -13.41
C GLN A 93 -3.72 1.23 -13.92
N ARG A 94 -4.09 0.26 -14.74
CA ARG A 94 -5.46 0.16 -15.27
C ARG A 94 -6.47 -0.02 -14.14
N LEU A 95 -6.09 -0.75 -13.08
CA LEU A 95 -6.98 -1.01 -11.94
C LEU A 95 -6.99 0.14 -10.93
N GLY A 96 -6.21 1.18 -11.15
CA GLY A 96 -6.28 2.39 -10.34
C GLY A 96 -5.20 2.55 -9.29
N ALA A 97 -4.11 1.78 -9.39
CA ALA A 97 -2.97 1.99 -8.49
C ALA A 97 -2.45 3.41 -8.63
N ASP A 98 -2.17 4.05 -7.51
CA ASP A 98 -1.68 5.42 -7.51
C ASP A 98 -0.17 5.48 -7.63
N GLY A 99 0.52 4.39 -7.31
CA GLY A 99 1.96 4.28 -7.47
C GLY A 99 2.40 2.84 -7.41
N ILE A 100 3.65 2.59 -7.79
CA ILE A 100 4.27 1.26 -7.74
C ILE A 100 5.68 1.42 -7.19
N LEU A 101 6.03 0.59 -6.20
CA LEU A 101 7.36 0.54 -5.61
C LEU A 101 7.91 -0.87 -5.77
N PHE A 102 9.11 -0.99 -6.35
CA PHE A 102 9.70 -2.30 -6.61
C PHE A 102 10.61 -2.74 -5.47
N LYS A 103 10.51 -4.01 -5.11
CA LYS A 103 11.41 -4.64 -4.15
C LYS A 103 12.68 -5.10 -4.88
N PRO A 104 13.85 -5.03 -4.25
CA PRO A 104 14.10 -4.40 -2.96
C PRO A 104 14.15 -2.88 -3.07
N PHE A 105 13.77 -2.20 -2.02
CA PHE A 105 13.83 -0.74 -1.98
C PHE A 105 14.53 -0.31 -0.69
N ASP A 106 15.12 0.88 -0.73
CA ASP A 106 15.70 1.45 0.48
C ASP A 106 14.70 2.42 1.14
N THR A 107 15.08 2.94 2.29
CA THR A 107 14.24 3.86 3.05
C THR A 107 13.87 5.10 2.23
N ASP A 108 14.82 5.66 1.50
CA ASP A 108 14.56 6.88 0.72
C ASP A 108 13.56 6.62 -0.40
N GLU A 109 13.67 5.48 -1.08
CA GLU A 109 12.73 5.11 -2.13
C GLU A 109 11.34 4.93 -1.58
N LEU A 110 11.22 4.26 -0.43
CA LEU A 110 9.93 4.07 0.22
C LEU A 110 9.30 5.41 0.56
N LEU A 111 10.03 6.28 1.25
CA LEU A 111 9.49 7.56 1.68
C LEU A 111 9.18 8.47 0.50
N SER A 112 10.02 8.48 -0.54
CA SER A 112 9.76 9.27 -1.74
C SER A 112 8.48 8.83 -2.44
N SER A 113 8.27 7.51 -2.53
CA SER A 113 7.06 6.97 -3.15
C SER A 113 5.81 7.41 -2.40
N ILE A 114 5.89 7.41 -1.08
CA ILE A 114 4.76 7.82 -0.25
C ILE A 114 4.52 9.32 -0.38
N HIS A 115 5.58 10.13 -0.31
CA HIS A 115 5.43 11.58 -0.39
C HIS A 115 4.81 12.04 -1.70
N ARG A 116 5.09 11.35 -2.80
CA ARG A 116 4.46 11.68 -4.08
C ARG A 116 2.95 11.49 -4.07
N LEU A 117 2.44 10.64 -3.18
CA LEU A 117 1.01 10.32 -3.12
C LEU A 117 0.26 11.08 -2.05
N LEU A 118 0.96 11.85 -1.21
CA LEU A 118 0.31 12.62 -0.17
C LEU A 118 -0.42 13.82 -0.76
N PRO A 119 -1.51 14.26 -0.11
CA PRO A 119 -2.17 15.51 -0.50
C PRO A 119 -1.17 16.67 -0.39
N LYS A 120 -1.23 17.60 -1.33
CA LYS A 120 -0.37 18.76 -1.27
C LYS A 120 -0.78 19.65 -0.12
N GLN A 121 0.23 20.09 0.63
CA GLN A 121 0.01 20.97 1.74
C GLN A 121 -0.20 22.39 1.25
N GLY A 122 -1.07 23.05 1.93
CA GLY A 122 -1.32 24.38 1.84
C GLY A 122 -0.70 25.26 0.91
N LYS A 123 -0.91 25.50 0.10
CA LYS A 123 -0.32 26.41 -0.53
C LYS A 123 -0.93 27.05 -1.33
#